data_0340b5ebbae628640f63ac4138095de2
#
_entry.id   0340b5ebbae628640f63ac4138095de2
#
_cell.length_a   1.000
_cell.length_b   1.000
_cell.length_c   1.000
_cell.angle_alpha   90.00
_cell.angle_beta   90.00
_cell.angle_gamma   90.00
#
_symmetry.space_group_name_H-M   'P 1'
#
loop_
_entity.id
_entity.type
_entity.pdbx_description
1 polymer ?
#
loop_
_entity_poly.entity_id
_entity_poly.type
_entity_poly.pdbx_seq_one_letter_code
_entity_poly.pdbx_strand_id
1 'polypeptide(L)'
;SQGKQQTDPRRQDQRHQRKGSHAAIKTGALAGEAAYHAVVAGRQHDELADYPKAFEASWLHTELNKDRNFKNWFKHGLTVGTLMNGFEQFVLRGHIPWTLHRDKPDHAYLKPAAECKPIEYPKPDGKLTFDRLSSVFISNTNHEENQPAHLTLKNASVPVNVNLDRFAGPEGRYCPAGVYEFVPDEARGGNAQRLQINAQNCVHCKTCDIKD
;
A
#
# COMPACT_ATOMS: atom_id res chain seq x y z
N SER A 1 -15.25 3.39 -24.60
CA SER A 1 -13.90 3.98 -24.42
C SER A 1 -13.70 4.25 -22.93
N GLN A 2 -13.05 3.33 -22.22
CA GLN A 2 -12.67 3.54 -20.83
C GLN A 2 -11.47 4.49 -20.85
N GLY A 3 -11.69 5.73 -20.45
CA GLY A 3 -10.63 6.70 -20.24
C GLY A 3 -9.71 6.21 -19.13
N LYS A 4 -8.45 5.93 -19.48
CA LYS A 4 -7.39 5.73 -18.50
C LYS A 4 -7.30 7.00 -17.68
N GLN A 5 -7.76 6.97 -16.43
CA GLN A 5 -7.43 8.00 -15.46
C GLN A 5 -5.92 7.95 -15.24
N GLN A 6 -5.24 8.84 -15.90
CA GLN A 6 -3.80 9.08 -15.69
C GLN A 6 -3.68 9.76 -14.34
N THR A 7 -3.52 8.97 -13.28
CA THR A 7 -3.30 9.48 -11.93
C THR A 7 -1.95 10.19 -11.91
N ASP A 8 -1.96 11.50 -11.61
CA ASP A 8 -0.76 12.31 -11.45
C ASP A 8 0.19 11.61 -10.45
N PRO A 9 1.42 11.25 -10.86
CA PRO A 9 2.38 10.59 -9.98
C PRO A 9 2.64 11.37 -8.68
N ARG A 10 2.52 12.68 -8.72
CA ARG A 10 2.66 13.56 -7.54
C ARG A 10 1.56 13.36 -6.50
N ARG A 11 0.35 12.99 -6.92
CA ARG A 11 -0.76 12.66 -6.00
C ARG A 11 -0.60 11.30 -5.34
N GLN A 12 0.07 10.34 -5.98
CA GLN A 12 0.35 9.02 -5.39
C GLN A 12 1.42 9.10 -4.30
N ASP A 13 2.44 9.94 -4.47
CA ASP A 13 3.53 10.09 -3.51
C ASP A 13 3.06 10.67 -2.16
N GLN A 14 2.09 11.58 -2.18
CA GLN A 14 1.52 12.17 -0.96
C GLN A 14 0.63 11.21 -0.16
N ARG A 15 -0.01 10.23 -0.80
CA ARG A 15 -0.91 9.27 -0.13
C ARG A 15 -0.20 8.23 0.72
N HIS A 16 1.09 8.00 0.49
CA HIS A 16 1.83 6.93 1.16
C HIS A 16 2.56 7.37 2.42
N GLN A 17 2.64 8.67 2.70
CA GLN A 17 3.50 9.17 3.76
C GLN A 17 2.92 9.14 5.17
N ARG A 18 1.59 9.16 5.32
CA ARG A 18 0.95 9.03 6.65
C ARG A 18 -0.36 8.25 6.56
N LYS A 19 -0.38 7.08 7.17
CA LYS A 19 -1.63 6.38 7.49
C LYS A 19 -2.08 6.90 8.86
N GLY A 20 -2.91 7.94 8.88
CA GLY A 20 -3.44 8.50 10.11
C GLY A 20 -4.96 8.61 10.04
N SER A 21 -5.66 8.14 11.05
CA SER A 21 -7.12 8.27 11.14
C SER A 21 -7.57 9.73 11.04
N HIS A 22 -6.79 10.67 11.60
CA HIS A 22 -7.08 12.10 11.51
C HIS A 22 -7.06 12.62 10.06
N ALA A 23 -6.10 12.16 9.24
CA ALA A 23 -6.03 12.52 7.84
C ALA A 23 -7.20 11.95 7.04
N ALA A 24 -7.55 10.67 7.29
CA ALA A 24 -8.69 10.01 6.65
C ALA A 24 -10.02 10.70 7.01
N ILE A 25 -10.22 11.05 8.29
CA ILE A 25 -11.42 11.78 8.75
C ILE A 25 -11.50 13.15 8.07
N LYS A 26 -10.41 13.92 8.06
CA LYS A 26 -10.44 15.26 7.44
C LYS A 26 -10.70 15.20 5.95
N THR A 27 -10.04 14.31 5.21
CA THR A 27 -10.29 14.17 3.76
C THR A 27 -11.69 13.64 3.47
N GLY A 28 -12.18 12.71 4.28
CA GLY A 28 -13.55 12.20 4.16
C GLY A 28 -14.61 13.30 4.39
N ALA A 29 -14.43 14.15 5.41
CA ALA A 29 -15.31 15.29 5.66
C ALA A 29 -15.33 16.27 4.49
N LEU A 30 -14.15 16.66 3.98
CA LEU A 30 -14.06 17.58 2.83
C LEU A 30 -14.68 16.99 1.56
N ALA A 31 -14.51 15.69 1.33
CA ALA A 31 -15.13 15.01 0.21
C ALA A 31 -16.66 14.94 0.34
N GLY A 32 -17.14 14.65 1.54
CA GLY A 32 -18.58 14.63 1.85
C GLY A 32 -19.25 16.00 1.65
N GLU A 33 -18.62 17.08 2.12
CA GLU A 33 -19.09 18.45 1.90
C GLU A 33 -19.13 18.81 0.42
N ALA A 34 -18.07 18.51 -0.34
CA ALA A 34 -18.04 18.77 -1.77
C ALA A 34 -19.11 17.97 -2.53
N ALA A 35 -19.32 16.69 -2.16
CA ALA A 35 -20.36 15.85 -2.74
C ALA A 35 -21.76 16.40 -2.43
N TYR A 36 -22.01 16.80 -1.19
CA TYR A 36 -23.27 17.40 -0.77
C TYR A 36 -23.60 18.65 -1.61
N HIS A 37 -22.66 19.55 -1.77
CA HIS A 37 -22.85 20.75 -2.58
C HIS A 37 -23.12 20.43 -4.06
N ALA A 38 -22.49 19.42 -4.61
CA ALA A 38 -22.75 18.97 -5.97
C ALA A 38 -24.19 18.44 -6.12
N VAL A 39 -24.63 17.60 -5.18
CA VAL A 39 -25.99 17.03 -5.19
C VAL A 39 -27.05 18.12 -5.04
N VAL A 40 -26.89 19.06 -4.10
CA VAL A 40 -27.82 20.17 -3.90
C VAL A 40 -27.90 21.08 -5.13
N ALA A 41 -26.78 21.25 -5.84
CA ALA A 41 -26.73 22.02 -7.08
C ALA A 41 -27.24 21.24 -8.32
N GLY A 42 -27.72 20.00 -8.15
CA GLY A 42 -28.23 19.16 -9.24
C GLY A 42 -27.15 18.66 -10.22
N ARG A 43 -25.88 18.76 -9.86
CA ARG A 43 -24.77 18.30 -10.68
C ARG A 43 -24.62 16.78 -10.58
N GLN A 44 -24.57 16.10 -11.73
CA GLN A 44 -24.40 14.66 -11.83
C GLN A 44 -23.25 14.33 -12.76
N HIS A 45 -22.55 13.25 -12.49
CA HIS A 45 -21.39 12.78 -13.31
C HIS A 45 -20.29 13.85 -13.47
N ASP A 46 -20.10 14.67 -12.45
CA ASP A 46 -19.21 15.82 -12.44
C ASP A 46 -17.95 15.55 -11.60
N GLU A 47 -16.88 16.25 -11.91
CA GLU A 47 -15.67 16.26 -11.10
C GLU A 47 -15.83 17.27 -9.94
N LEU A 48 -15.57 16.81 -8.71
CA LEU A 48 -15.69 17.66 -7.52
C LEU A 48 -14.50 18.62 -7.38
N ALA A 49 -14.44 19.65 -8.22
CA ALA A 49 -13.35 20.62 -8.26
C ALA A 49 -13.16 21.40 -6.96
N ASP A 50 -14.20 21.48 -6.12
CA ASP A 50 -14.13 22.17 -4.83
C ASP A 50 -13.37 21.36 -3.77
N TYR A 51 -13.34 20.01 -3.90
CA TYR A 51 -12.60 19.16 -2.98
C TYR A 51 -11.07 19.43 -2.99
N PRO A 52 -10.35 19.45 -4.13
CA PRO A 52 -8.95 19.81 -4.15
C PRO A 52 -8.66 21.19 -3.53
N LYS A 53 -9.48 22.20 -3.84
CA LYS A 53 -9.33 23.56 -3.29
C LYS A 53 -9.47 23.56 -1.76
N ALA A 54 -10.52 22.90 -1.25
CA ALA A 54 -10.76 22.78 0.19
C ALA A 54 -9.64 22.00 0.89
N PHE A 55 -9.10 20.97 0.25
CA PHE A 55 -7.96 20.22 0.76
C PHE A 55 -6.69 21.11 0.83
N GLU A 56 -6.35 21.84 -0.23
CA GLU A 56 -5.19 22.73 -0.28
C GLU A 56 -5.28 23.86 0.76
N ALA A 57 -6.49 24.37 1.03
CA ALA A 57 -6.72 25.37 2.08
C ALA A 57 -6.71 24.80 3.50
N SER A 58 -6.68 23.47 3.67
CA SER A 58 -6.77 22.83 4.98
C SER A 58 -5.44 22.72 5.70
N TRP A 59 -5.50 22.62 7.03
CA TRP A 59 -4.33 22.33 7.87
C TRP A 59 -3.63 21.01 7.49
N LEU A 60 -4.39 20.05 6.97
CA LEU A 60 -3.87 18.75 6.57
C LEU A 60 -2.91 18.85 5.39
N HIS A 61 -3.22 19.68 4.39
CA HIS A 61 -2.30 19.94 3.30
C HIS A 61 -0.98 20.53 3.79
N THR A 62 -1.04 21.50 4.70
CA THR A 62 0.14 22.11 5.31
C THR A 62 1.00 21.08 6.04
N GLU A 63 0.36 20.21 6.84
CA GLU A 63 1.05 19.12 7.55
C GLU A 63 1.72 18.12 6.60
N LEU A 64 0.97 17.63 5.61
CA LEU A 64 1.50 16.67 4.64
C LEU A 64 2.62 17.27 3.77
N ASN A 65 2.50 18.56 3.42
CA ASN A 65 3.53 19.25 2.65
C ASN A 65 4.81 19.43 3.47
N LYS A 66 4.69 19.70 4.77
CA LYS A 66 5.83 19.80 5.68
C LYS A 66 6.62 18.48 5.78
N ASP A 67 5.94 17.36 5.73
CA ASP A 67 6.55 16.03 5.92
C ASP A 67 6.80 15.28 4.59
N ARG A 68 6.64 15.93 3.44
CA ARG A 68 6.66 15.27 2.13
C ARG A 68 7.93 14.50 1.79
N ASN A 69 9.06 14.87 2.38
CA ASN A 69 10.36 14.22 2.16
C ASN A 69 10.68 13.14 3.20
N PHE A 70 9.90 13.05 4.29
CA PHE A 70 10.24 12.25 5.46
C PHE A 70 10.65 10.81 5.12
N LYS A 71 9.81 10.11 4.35
CA LYS A 71 10.09 8.72 3.96
C LYS A 71 11.23 8.61 2.94
N ASN A 72 11.38 9.59 2.07
CA ASN A 72 12.33 9.54 0.97
C ASN A 72 13.78 9.61 1.43
N TRP A 73 14.07 10.30 2.53
CA TRP A 73 15.41 10.33 3.11
C TRP A 73 15.89 8.98 3.61
N PHE A 74 14.97 8.12 4.11
CA PHE A 74 15.34 6.81 4.63
C PHE A 74 15.80 5.81 3.56
N LYS A 75 15.64 6.11 2.27
CA LYS A 75 16.27 5.31 1.20
C LYS A 75 17.81 5.33 1.26
N HIS A 76 18.37 6.35 1.89
CA HIS A 76 19.83 6.50 2.09
C HIS A 76 20.32 5.89 3.42
N GLY A 77 19.48 5.11 4.09
CA GLY A 77 19.78 4.49 5.37
C GLY A 77 19.29 5.28 6.58
N LEU A 78 19.34 4.62 7.74
CA LEU A 78 18.76 5.17 8.98
C LEU A 78 19.46 6.47 9.42
N THR A 79 20.80 6.49 9.42
CA THR A 79 21.58 7.64 9.88
C THR A 79 21.32 8.89 9.04
N VAL A 80 21.47 8.77 7.72
CA VAL A 80 21.24 9.89 6.78
C VAL A 80 19.77 10.32 6.85
N GLY A 81 18.84 9.36 6.86
CA GLY A 81 17.41 9.64 6.97
C GLY A 81 17.07 10.44 8.23
N THR A 82 17.61 10.05 9.38
CA THR A 82 17.36 10.74 10.66
C THR A 82 17.94 12.16 10.67
N LEU A 83 19.18 12.31 10.23
CA LEU A 83 19.85 13.62 10.21
C LEU A 83 19.16 14.60 9.29
N MET A 84 18.82 14.18 8.07
CA MET A 84 18.18 15.04 7.07
C MET A 84 16.74 15.40 7.46
N ASN A 85 15.98 14.43 8.00
CA ASN A 85 14.65 14.74 8.54
C ASN A 85 14.74 15.69 9.74
N GLY A 86 15.71 15.49 10.63
CA GLY A 86 15.96 16.43 11.74
C GLY A 86 16.26 17.84 11.23
N PHE A 87 17.12 17.97 10.24
CA PHE A 87 17.45 19.26 9.63
C PHE A 87 16.21 19.92 9.01
N GLU A 88 15.44 19.19 8.17
CA GLU A 88 14.22 19.71 7.55
C GLU A 88 13.16 20.13 8.58
N GLN A 89 12.97 19.37 9.66
CA GLN A 89 11.93 19.62 10.64
C GLN A 89 12.32 20.71 11.67
N PHE A 90 13.56 20.71 12.18
CA PHE A 90 13.96 21.59 13.26
C PHE A 90 14.65 22.86 12.77
N VAL A 91 15.48 22.78 11.72
CA VAL A 91 16.20 23.93 11.19
C VAL A 91 15.35 24.67 10.16
N LEU A 92 14.86 23.97 9.13
CA LEU A 92 14.03 24.58 8.10
C LEU A 92 12.55 24.72 8.51
N ARG A 93 12.13 24.13 9.61
CA ARG A 93 10.75 24.17 10.13
C ARG A 93 9.68 23.80 9.09
N GLY A 94 10.04 22.88 8.18
CA GLY A 94 9.17 22.46 7.08
C GLY A 94 9.10 23.39 5.87
N HIS A 95 9.82 24.53 5.88
CA HIS A 95 9.96 25.41 4.72
C HIS A 95 11.06 24.85 3.79
N ILE A 96 10.71 23.79 3.08
CA ILE A 96 11.64 23.02 2.28
C ILE A 96 11.49 23.44 0.82
N PRO A 97 12.55 23.95 0.13
CA PRO A 97 12.43 24.40 -1.26
C PRO A 97 12.48 23.27 -2.29
N TRP A 98 12.71 22.02 -1.85
CA TRP A 98 12.77 20.86 -2.72
C TRP A 98 11.74 19.79 -2.33
N THR A 99 11.44 18.90 -3.26
CA THR A 99 10.66 17.69 -3.02
C THR A 99 11.41 16.48 -3.56
N LEU A 100 11.63 15.49 -2.73
CA LEU A 100 12.25 14.24 -3.13
C LEU A 100 11.20 13.32 -3.75
N HIS A 101 11.50 12.80 -4.92
CA HIS A 101 10.64 11.85 -5.62
C HIS A 101 11.23 10.44 -5.57
N ARG A 102 10.36 9.45 -5.71
CA ARG A 102 10.76 8.06 -5.93
C ARG A 102 10.98 7.84 -7.40
N ASP A 103 12.14 7.33 -7.73
CA ASP A 103 12.58 7.11 -9.11
C ASP A 103 12.03 5.80 -9.68
N LYS A 104 11.65 4.86 -8.79
CA LYS A 104 11.25 3.50 -9.15
C LYS A 104 9.98 3.09 -8.40
N PRO A 105 9.11 2.26 -9.00
CA PRO A 105 7.99 1.65 -8.31
C PRO A 105 8.48 0.68 -7.22
N ASP A 106 7.63 0.40 -6.24
CA ASP A 106 8.01 -0.40 -5.06
C ASP A 106 8.52 -1.81 -5.40
N HIS A 107 7.93 -2.47 -6.39
CA HIS A 107 8.39 -3.80 -6.84
C HIS A 107 9.82 -3.78 -7.43
N ALA A 108 10.25 -2.68 -8.03
CA ALA A 108 11.59 -2.55 -8.62
C ALA A 108 12.73 -2.44 -7.58
N TYR A 109 12.39 -2.32 -6.28
CA TYR A 109 13.36 -2.37 -5.18
C TYR A 109 13.55 -3.79 -4.62
N LEU A 110 12.77 -4.76 -5.08
CA LEU A 110 12.90 -6.15 -4.64
C LEU A 110 14.20 -6.74 -5.19
N LYS A 111 15.00 -7.31 -4.29
CA LYS A 111 16.25 -7.98 -4.66
C LYS A 111 16.00 -9.47 -4.93
N PRO A 112 16.76 -10.10 -5.81
CA PRO A 112 16.75 -11.55 -5.98
C PRO A 112 16.96 -12.27 -4.64
N ALA A 113 16.24 -13.38 -4.43
CA ALA A 113 16.33 -14.14 -3.18
C ALA A 113 17.76 -14.64 -2.89
N ALA A 114 18.50 -14.99 -3.93
CA ALA A 114 19.90 -15.44 -3.81
C ALA A 114 20.85 -14.37 -3.23
N GLU A 115 20.50 -13.08 -3.33
CA GLU A 115 21.26 -11.96 -2.78
C GLU A 115 20.84 -11.59 -1.35
N CYS A 116 19.81 -12.26 -0.82
CA CYS A 116 19.22 -11.94 0.47
C CYS A 116 19.45 -13.05 1.49
N LYS A 117 19.70 -12.67 2.73
CA LYS A 117 19.70 -13.63 3.84
C LYS A 117 18.29 -13.72 4.42
N PRO A 118 17.80 -14.93 4.74
CA PRO A 118 16.55 -15.09 5.49
C PRO A 118 16.61 -14.32 6.82
N ILE A 119 15.50 -13.67 7.16
CA ILE A 119 15.37 -12.99 8.45
C ILE A 119 14.65 -13.96 9.39
N GLU A 120 15.29 -14.29 10.51
CA GLU A 120 14.66 -15.07 11.58
C GLU A 120 13.85 -14.12 12.47
N TYR A 121 12.53 -14.29 12.44
CA TYR A 121 11.64 -13.55 13.32
C TYR A 121 11.36 -14.35 14.60
N PRO A 122 11.27 -13.69 15.77
CA PRO A 122 10.86 -14.38 16.98
C PRO A 122 9.46 -14.99 16.79
N LYS A 123 9.27 -16.20 17.33
CA LYS A 123 7.96 -16.84 17.30
C LYS A 123 6.98 -16.05 18.18
N PRO A 124 5.71 -15.91 17.75
CA PRO A 124 4.68 -15.28 18.58
C PRO A 124 4.53 -16.01 19.93
N ASP A 125 4.33 -15.26 20.99
CA ASP A 125 4.23 -15.77 22.36
C ASP A 125 2.80 -16.19 22.75
N GLY A 126 1.81 -15.90 21.93
CA GLY A 126 0.39 -16.17 22.16
C GLY A 126 -0.25 -15.30 23.25
N LYS A 127 0.47 -14.29 23.77
CA LYS A 127 -0.01 -13.37 24.81
C LYS A 127 -0.05 -11.92 24.33
N LEU A 128 1.08 -11.39 23.86
CA LEU A 128 1.21 -10.06 23.28
C LEU A 128 1.34 -10.10 21.76
N THR A 129 1.85 -11.20 21.23
CA THR A 129 2.04 -11.42 19.80
C THR A 129 1.38 -12.71 19.39
N PHE A 130 0.70 -12.69 18.25
CA PHE A 130 -0.07 -13.81 17.72
C PHE A 130 0.42 -14.16 16.32
N ASP A 131 0.24 -15.42 15.92
CA ASP A 131 0.51 -15.84 14.56
C ASP A 131 -0.46 -15.18 13.56
N ARG A 132 -0.08 -15.22 12.30
CA ARG A 132 -0.81 -14.53 11.23
C ARG A 132 -2.26 -15.02 11.08
N LEU A 133 -2.48 -16.34 11.12
CA LEU A 133 -3.80 -16.91 10.91
C LEU A 133 -4.73 -16.65 12.10
N SER A 134 -4.22 -16.76 13.34
CA SER A 134 -4.98 -16.36 14.53
C SER A 134 -5.36 -14.88 14.51
N SER A 135 -4.48 -14.02 14.03
CA SER A 135 -4.76 -12.58 13.89
C SER A 135 -5.84 -12.30 12.85
N VAL A 136 -5.84 -13.02 11.72
CA VAL A 136 -6.88 -12.93 10.70
C VAL A 136 -8.23 -13.42 11.25
N PHE A 137 -8.24 -14.53 11.97
CA PHE A 137 -9.44 -15.06 12.60
C PHE A 137 -10.07 -14.05 13.57
N ILE A 138 -9.27 -13.45 14.45
CA ILE A 138 -9.72 -12.44 15.43
C ILE A 138 -10.22 -11.17 14.73
N SER A 139 -9.70 -10.81 13.54
CA SER A 139 -10.16 -9.65 12.78
C SER A 139 -11.60 -9.74 12.34
N ASN A 140 -12.18 -10.93 12.41
CA ASN A 140 -13.55 -11.24 12.00
C ASN A 140 -13.88 -10.78 10.56
N THR A 141 -12.86 -10.80 9.69
CA THR A 141 -13.05 -10.49 8.27
C THR A 141 -13.88 -11.61 7.64
N ASN A 142 -14.97 -11.23 6.98
CA ASN A 142 -15.83 -12.15 6.26
C ASN A 142 -16.20 -11.57 4.90
N HIS A 143 -16.29 -12.43 3.91
CA HIS A 143 -16.72 -12.10 2.56
C HIS A 143 -17.89 -13.00 2.17
N GLU A 144 -18.77 -12.48 1.34
CA GLU A 144 -19.88 -13.25 0.79
C GLU A 144 -19.34 -14.43 -0.04
N GLU A 145 -19.82 -15.63 0.23
CA GLU A 145 -19.33 -16.84 -0.45
C GLU A 145 -19.59 -16.83 -1.96
N ASN A 146 -20.71 -16.21 -2.36
CA ASN A 146 -21.14 -16.17 -3.75
C ASN A 146 -20.60 -14.97 -4.54
N GLN A 147 -19.83 -14.08 -3.90
CA GLN A 147 -19.25 -12.96 -4.63
C GLN A 147 -18.04 -13.41 -5.47
N PRO A 148 -17.84 -12.87 -6.67
CA PRO A 148 -16.62 -13.11 -7.43
C PRO A 148 -15.38 -12.69 -6.65
N ALA A 149 -14.30 -13.47 -6.71
CA ALA A 149 -13.04 -13.11 -6.08
C ALA A 149 -12.54 -11.76 -6.64
N HIS A 150 -12.31 -10.79 -5.74
CA HIS A 150 -11.84 -9.46 -6.11
C HIS A 150 -10.33 -9.42 -6.41
N LEU A 151 -9.62 -10.49 -6.07
CA LEU A 151 -8.19 -10.66 -6.33
C LEU A 151 -8.00 -11.50 -7.59
N THR A 152 -7.54 -10.85 -8.64
CA THR A 152 -7.32 -11.48 -9.95
C THR A 152 -5.89 -11.26 -10.41
N LEU A 153 -5.31 -12.26 -11.05
CA LEU A 153 -3.99 -12.15 -11.65
C LEU A 153 -4.08 -11.58 -13.06
N LYS A 154 -3.32 -10.55 -13.34
CA LYS A 154 -3.17 -10.00 -14.69
C LYS A 154 -2.51 -11.03 -15.63
N ASN A 155 -1.55 -11.76 -15.11
CA ASN A 155 -0.87 -12.85 -15.81
C ASN A 155 -0.61 -14.00 -14.82
N ALA A 156 -1.28 -15.13 -15.02
CA ALA A 156 -1.21 -16.30 -14.14
C ALA A 156 0.16 -17.00 -14.12
N SER A 157 1.04 -16.72 -15.08
CA SER A 157 2.38 -17.35 -15.13
C SER A 157 3.42 -16.62 -14.29
N VAL A 158 3.25 -15.31 -14.06
CA VAL A 158 4.23 -14.46 -13.38
C VAL A 158 4.53 -14.93 -11.94
N PRO A 159 3.53 -15.26 -11.11
CA PRO A 159 3.79 -15.68 -9.74
C PRO A 159 4.75 -16.87 -9.61
N VAL A 160 4.64 -17.83 -10.51
CA VAL A 160 5.51 -19.03 -10.48
C VAL A 160 6.79 -18.81 -11.24
N ASN A 161 6.71 -18.36 -12.49
CA ASN A 161 7.87 -18.32 -13.39
C ASN A 161 8.83 -17.15 -13.11
N VAL A 162 8.36 -16.12 -12.41
CA VAL A 162 9.17 -14.94 -12.09
C VAL A 162 9.28 -14.75 -10.57
N ASN A 163 8.14 -14.62 -9.89
CA ASN A 163 8.13 -14.21 -8.49
C ASN A 163 8.64 -15.33 -7.57
N LEU A 164 8.20 -16.57 -7.78
CA LEU A 164 8.68 -17.70 -7.00
C LEU A 164 10.13 -18.03 -7.34
N ASP A 165 10.45 -18.16 -8.61
CA ASP A 165 11.79 -18.57 -9.08
C ASP A 165 12.87 -17.55 -8.68
N ARG A 166 12.66 -16.28 -8.98
CA ARG A 166 13.69 -15.25 -8.77
C ARG A 166 13.66 -14.63 -7.38
N PHE A 167 12.47 -14.47 -6.78
CA PHE A 167 12.27 -13.70 -5.55
C PHE A 167 11.72 -14.54 -4.39
N ALA A 168 11.65 -15.88 -4.56
CA ALA A 168 11.12 -16.83 -3.59
C ALA A 168 9.68 -16.51 -3.11
N GLY A 169 8.80 -16.11 -4.02
CA GLY A 169 7.38 -15.88 -3.77
C GLY A 169 7.11 -14.75 -2.76
N PRO A 170 7.37 -13.48 -3.11
CA PRO A 170 7.17 -12.34 -2.21
C PRO A 170 5.72 -12.19 -1.76
N GLU A 171 4.75 -12.67 -2.54
CA GLU A 171 3.32 -12.62 -2.25
C GLU A 171 2.99 -13.29 -0.91
N GLY A 172 3.59 -14.42 -0.61
CA GLY A 172 3.41 -15.12 0.66
C GLY A 172 3.98 -14.39 1.87
N ARG A 173 4.88 -13.40 1.65
CA ARG A 173 5.54 -12.63 2.71
C ARG A 173 4.96 -11.25 2.92
N TYR A 174 4.62 -10.50 1.86
CA TYR A 174 4.09 -9.16 2.03
C TYR A 174 2.62 -9.13 2.45
N CYS A 175 1.88 -10.21 2.21
CA CYS A 175 0.48 -10.28 2.62
C CYS A 175 0.34 -10.51 4.13
N PRO A 176 -0.26 -9.58 4.89
CA PRO A 176 -0.42 -9.73 6.33
C PRO A 176 -1.49 -10.75 6.72
N ALA A 177 -2.34 -11.16 5.78
CA ALA A 177 -3.52 -11.99 6.03
C ALA A 177 -3.41 -13.43 5.48
N GLY A 178 -2.26 -13.84 4.94
CA GLY A 178 -2.09 -15.19 4.41
C GLY A 178 -2.98 -15.50 3.21
N VAL A 179 -3.24 -14.50 2.38
CA VAL A 179 -4.07 -14.67 1.17
C VAL A 179 -3.35 -15.48 0.10
N TYR A 180 -2.05 -15.28 -0.03
CA TYR A 180 -1.25 -15.89 -1.09
C TYR A 180 -0.36 -16.99 -0.54
N GLU A 181 -0.48 -18.18 -1.12
CA GLU A 181 0.31 -19.35 -0.74
C GLU A 181 0.80 -20.08 -1.98
N PHE A 182 2.04 -20.56 -1.95
CA PHE A 182 2.56 -21.46 -2.97
C PHE A 182 2.36 -22.89 -2.49
N VAL A 183 1.54 -23.64 -3.22
CA VAL A 183 1.17 -25.02 -2.90
C VAL A 183 1.60 -25.95 -4.03
N PRO A 184 1.81 -27.25 -3.75
CA PRO A 184 2.09 -28.24 -4.79
C PRO A 184 1.06 -28.21 -5.91
N ASP A 185 1.51 -28.29 -7.14
CA ASP A 185 0.65 -28.41 -8.32
C ASP A 185 0.51 -29.87 -8.72
N GLU A 186 -0.50 -30.55 -8.21
CA GLU A 186 -0.75 -31.97 -8.44
C GLU A 186 -0.97 -32.28 -9.94
N ALA A 187 -1.51 -31.33 -10.69
CA ALA A 187 -1.77 -31.50 -12.11
C ALA A 187 -0.49 -31.54 -12.97
N ARG A 188 0.56 -30.84 -12.52
CA ARG A 188 1.86 -30.80 -13.21
C ARG A 188 2.83 -31.85 -12.69
N GLY A 189 2.57 -32.40 -11.49
CA GLY A 189 3.42 -33.41 -10.85
C GLY A 189 4.81 -32.91 -10.45
N GLY A 190 5.63 -33.79 -9.86
CA GLY A 190 6.97 -33.46 -9.39
C GLY A 190 6.97 -32.39 -8.30
N ASN A 191 7.92 -31.45 -8.37
CA ASN A 191 8.05 -30.33 -7.43
C ASN A 191 7.37 -29.04 -7.94
N ALA A 192 6.47 -29.16 -8.93
CA ALA A 192 5.78 -27.97 -9.47
C ALA A 192 4.91 -27.34 -8.39
N GLN A 193 4.92 -26.00 -8.37
CA GLN A 193 4.09 -25.23 -7.46
C GLN A 193 3.13 -24.33 -8.23
N ARG A 194 2.01 -23.97 -7.61
CA ARG A 194 1.05 -22.99 -8.10
C ARG A 194 0.76 -21.98 -7.01
N LEU A 195 0.40 -20.78 -7.42
CA LEU A 195 -0.12 -19.79 -6.48
C LEU A 195 -1.59 -20.10 -6.17
N GLN A 196 -1.89 -20.23 -4.88
CA GLN A 196 -3.24 -20.30 -4.34
C GLN A 196 -3.61 -18.96 -3.73
N ILE A 197 -4.81 -18.45 -4.06
CA ILE A 197 -5.33 -17.18 -3.57
C ILE A 197 -6.52 -17.47 -2.64
N ASN A 198 -6.31 -17.30 -1.34
CA ASN A 198 -7.33 -17.47 -0.30
C ASN A 198 -8.05 -16.12 -0.08
N ALA A 199 -8.87 -15.71 -1.05
CA ALA A 199 -9.49 -14.39 -1.08
C ALA A 199 -10.34 -14.07 0.16
N GLN A 200 -10.89 -15.09 0.82
CA GLN A 200 -11.66 -14.96 2.06
C GLN A 200 -10.86 -14.34 3.22
N ASN A 201 -9.54 -14.52 3.23
CA ASN A 201 -8.67 -13.97 4.26
C ASN A 201 -8.33 -12.48 4.04
N CYS A 202 -8.72 -11.90 2.91
CA CYS A 202 -8.31 -10.56 2.52
C CYS A 202 -8.88 -9.47 3.45
N VAL A 203 -8.00 -8.69 4.07
CA VAL A 203 -8.36 -7.55 4.94
C VAL A 203 -8.30 -6.20 4.19
N HIS A 204 -8.30 -6.20 2.89
CA HIS A 204 -8.30 -5.01 2.00
C HIS A 204 -7.20 -3.98 2.30
N CYS A 205 -6.03 -4.41 2.75
CA CYS A 205 -4.93 -3.51 3.10
C CYS A 205 -4.21 -2.88 1.89
N LYS A 206 -4.51 -3.33 0.66
CA LYS A 206 -3.93 -2.84 -0.60
C LYS A 206 -2.40 -3.03 -0.73
N THR A 207 -1.78 -3.84 0.12
CA THR A 207 -0.34 -4.07 0.05
C THR A 207 0.07 -4.76 -1.26
N CYS A 208 -0.73 -5.68 -1.77
CA CYS A 208 -0.49 -6.35 -3.04
C CYS A 208 -0.46 -5.37 -4.22
N ASP A 209 -1.42 -4.43 -4.30
CA ASP A 209 -1.47 -3.42 -5.38
C ASP A 209 -0.24 -2.48 -5.40
N ILE A 210 0.53 -2.44 -4.31
CA ILE A 210 1.70 -1.58 -4.17
C ILE A 210 2.99 -2.36 -4.45
N LYS A 211 3.00 -3.64 -4.08
CA LYS A 211 4.22 -4.46 -4.06
C LYS A 211 4.40 -5.32 -5.30
N ASP A 212 3.34 -5.52 -6.08
CA ASP A 212 3.37 -6.37 -7.28
C ASP A 212 2.98 -5.62 -8.56
#